data_63493d044b112948c06e8aa31a991fea
#
_entry.id   63493d044b112948c06e8aa31a991fea
#
_cell.length_a   1.000
_cell.length_b   1.000
_cell.length_c   1.000
_cell.angle_alpha   90.00
_cell.angle_beta   90.00
_cell.angle_gamma   90.00
#
_symmetry.space_group_name_H-M   'P 1'
#
loop_
_entity.id
_entity.type
_entity.pdbx_description
1 polymer ?
#
loop_
_entity_poly.entity_id
_entity_poly.type
_entity_poly.pdbx_seq_one_letter_code
_entity_poly.pdbx_strand_id
1 'polypeptide(L)'
;MPMSTDASELPPPGAQDLWLALTASQLGAAHQATGLPNQDAVAVRQVRPDVLVAAVADGHGHRRHFRSARGSQLAVTVACEAAQELAARLDGFQTAAPIESEALGALVPAITGEWREAVREDVAAD
;
A
#
# COMPACT_ATOMS: atom_id res chain seq x y z
N MET A 1 12.74 -12.57 -21.69
CA MET A 1 13.05 -13.26 -20.42
C MET A 1 11.78 -13.93 -19.93
N PRO A 2 11.76 -15.24 -19.85
CA PRO A 2 10.64 -15.90 -19.23
C PRO A 2 10.65 -15.55 -17.75
N MET A 3 9.53 -15.03 -17.25
CA MET A 3 9.31 -14.87 -15.82
C MET A 3 9.26 -16.29 -15.24
N SER A 4 10.28 -16.66 -14.48
CA SER A 4 10.27 -17.87 -13.68
C SER A 4 9.27 -17.67 -12.56
N THR A 5 8.06 -18.16 -12.74
CA THR A 5 7.13 -18.35 -11.65
C THR A 5 7.69 -19.50 -10.84
N ASP A 6 8.38 -19.19 -9.76
CA ASP A 6 8.78 -20.22 -8.81
C ASP A 6 7.53 -20.82 -8.17
N ALA A 7 7.16 -22.00 -8.61
CA ALA A 7 6.01 -22.74 -8.10
C ALA A 7 6.22 -23.28 -6.68
N SER A 8 7.36 -22.98 -6.06
CA SER A 8 7.73 -23.49 -4.73
C SER A 8 7.19 -22.66 -3.55
N GLU A 9 6.48 -21.58 -3.83
CA GLU A 9 5.96 -20.66 -2.79
C GLU A 9 4.44 -20.72 -2.58
N LEU A 10 3.80 -21.81 -2.98
CA LEU A 10 2.42 -22.01 -2.61
C LEU A 10 2.33 -22.34 -1.11
N PRO A 11 1.45 -21.64 -0.37
CA PRO A 11 1.27 -21.93 1.04
C PRO A 11 0.84 -23.39 1.24
N PRO A 12 1.22 -24.02 2.37
CA PRO A 12 0.88 -25.40 2.62
C PRO A 12 -0.65 -25.60 2.62
N PRO A 13 -1.12 -26.79 2.15
CA PRO A 13 -2.55 -27.09 2.16
C PRO A 13 -3.09 -27.01 3.58
N GLY A 14 -4.03 -26.07 3.81
CA GLY A 14 -4.62 -25.79 5.12
C GLY A 14 -4.56 -24.31 5.54
N ALA A 15 -3.67 -23.51 4.96
CA ALA A 15 -3.70 -22.05 5.11
C ALA A 15 -4.61 -21.48 4.01
N GLN A 16 -5.88 -21.32 4.30
CA GLN A 16 -6.82 -20.71 3.34
C GLN A 16 -6.82 -19.21 3.53
N ASP A 17 -6.02 -18.51 2.73
CA ASP A 17 -6.22 -17.09 2.52
C ASP A 17 -7.51 -16.90 1.72
N LEU A 18 -8.45 -16.12 2.26
CA LEU A 18 -9.72 -15.83 1.60
C LEU A 18 -9.56 -14.88 0.42
N TRP A 19 -8.43 -14.20 0.34
CA TRP A 19 -8.17 -13.17 -0.67
C TRP A 19 -6.87 -13.46 -1.42
N LEU A 20 -6.92 -13.28 -2.73
CA LEU A 20 -5.76 -13.25 -3.60
C LEU A 20 -5.65 -11.86 -4.21
N ALA A 21 -4.49 -11.22 -4.06
CA ALA A 21 -4.23 -9.93 -4.69
C ALA A 21 -3.20 -10.07 -5.80
N LEU A 22 -3.51 -9.49 -6.94
CA LEU A 22 -2.58 -9.30 -8.05
C LEU A 22 -2.34 -7.81 -8.21
N THR A 23 -1.08 -7.41 -8.25
CA THR A 23 -0.71 -6.00 -8.38
C THR A 23 0.19 -5.78 -9.57
N ALA A 24 0.03 -4.62 -10.21
CA ALA A 24 0.92 -4.15 -11.26
C ALA A 24 1.06 -2.63 -11.16
N SER A 25 2.25 -2.13 -11.36
CA SER A 25 2.51 -0.71 -11.49
C SER A 25 3.46 -0.51 -12.66
N GLN A 26 3.04 0.26 -13.65
CA GLN A 26 3.80 0.48 -14.88
C GLN A 26 3.74 1.94 -15.27
N LEU A 27 4.90 2.46 -15.67
CA LEU A 27 5.00 3.80 -16.20
C LEU A 27 4.24 3.92 -17.53
N GLY A 28 3.35 4.91 -17.62
CA GLY A 28 2.58 5.18 -18.82
C GLY A 28 3.47 5.63 -19.99
N ALA A 29 3.05 5.34 -21.22
CA ALA A 29 3.82 5.66 -22.42
C ALA A 29 4.15 7.15 -22.57
N ALA A 30 3.24 8.04 -22.17
CA ALA A 30 3.47 9.48 -22.18
C ALA A 30 4.60 9.92 -21.24
N HIS A 31 4.74 9.25 -20.11
CA HIS A 31 5.81 9.54 -19.13
C HIS A 31 7.14 8.90 -19.48
N GLN A 32 7.15 7.82 -20.25
CA GLN A 32 8.38 7.21 -20.75
C GLN A 32 9.19 8.19 -21.62
N ALA A 33 8.50 9.00 -22.42
CA ALA A 33 9.12 10.01 -23.28
C ALA A 33 9.76 11.16 -22.51
N THR A 34 9.34 11.43 -21.28
CA THR A 34 9.85 12.53 -20.45
C THR A 34 11.04 12.15 -19.57
N GLY A 35 11.36 10.86 -19.48
CA GLY A 35 12.42 10.34 -18.60
C GLY A 35 12.09 10.43 -17.10
N LEU A 36 10.86 10.75 -16.74
CA LEU A 36 10.43 10.78 -15.34
C LEU A 36 10.22 9.35 -14.81
N PRO A 37 10.52 9.10 -13.51
CA PRO A 37 10.24 7.81 -12.91
C PRO A 37 8.73 7.60 -12.77
N ASN A 38 8.31 6.35 -12.55
CA ASN A 38 6.96 6.05 -12.11
C ASN A 38 6.75 6.65 -10.72
N GLN A 39 5.80 7.56 -10.60
CA GLN A 39 5.50 8.27 -9.36
C GLN A 39 4.31 7.70 -8.59
N ASP A 40 3.68 6.67 -9.14
CA ASP A 40 2.60 5.95 -8.47
C ASP A 40 3.17 4.80 -7.65
N ALA A 41 2.43 4.41 -6.63
CA ALA A 41 2.81 3.30 -5.78
C ALA A 41 1.62 2.41 -5.45
N VAL A 42 1.90 1.14 -5.25
CA VAL A 42 0.93 0.15 -4.78
C VAL A 42 1.58 -0.72 -3.72
N ALA A 43 0.84 -1.05 -2.68
CA ALA A 43 1.25 -2.01 -1.68
C ALA A 43 0.08 -2.90 -1.29
N VAL A 44 0.37 -4.17 -1.02
CA VAL A 44 -0.59 -5.14 -0.53
C VAL A 44 0.04 -5.91 0.62
N ARG A 45 -0.71 -6.14 1.69
CA ARG A 45 -0.30 -6.95 2.83
C ARG A 45 -1.39 -7.91 3.24
N GLN A 46 -1.04 -9.18 3.32
CA GLN A 46 -1.87 -10.19 3.97
C GLN A 46 -1.60 -10.12 5.47
N VAL A 47 -2.54 -9.54 6.22
CA VAL A 47 -2.40 -9.32 7.67
C VAL A 47 -2.77 -10.58 8.44
N ARG A 48 -3.85 -11.21 8.03
CA ARG A 48 -4.37 -12.49 8.53
C ARG A 48 -4.98 -13.24 7.35
N PRO A 49 -5.29 -14.55 7.48
CA PRO A 49 -5.93 -15.31 6.41
C PRO A 49 -7.22 -14.69 5.87
N ASP A 50 -7.95 -13.97 6.73
CA ASP A 50 -9.23 -13.33 6.41
C ASP A 50 -9.12 -11.81 6.15
N VAL A 51 -7.93 -11.22 6.30
CA VAL A 51 -7.73 -9.77 6.17
C VAL A 51 -6.59 -9.44 5.22
N LEU A 52 -6.93 -8.77 4.15
CA LEU A 52 -5.99 -8.23 3.18
C LEU A 52 -6.11 -6.71 3.17
N VAL A 53 -4.96 -6.03 3.23
CA VAL A 53 -4.86 -4.58 3.11
C VAL A 53 -4.23 -4.25 1.76
N ALA A 54 -4.83 -3.33 1.03
CA ALA A 54 -4.29 -2.81 -0.21
C ALA A 54 -4.31 -1.28 -0.19
N ALA A 55 -3.24 -0.68 -0.67
CA ALA A 55 -3.12 0.77 -0.80
C ALA A 55 -2.54 1.14 -2.16
N VAL A 56 -3.06 2.21 -2.72
CA VAL A 56 -2.54 2.82 -3.94
C VAL A 56 -2.35 4.31 -3.72
N ALA A 57 -1.31 4.87 -4.31
CA ALA A 57 -1.05 6.30 -4.27
C ALA A 57 -0.66 6.78 -5.66
N ASP A 58 -1.28 7.87 -6.08
CA ASP A 58 -1.03 8.54 -7.34
C ASP A 58 -0.04 9.69 -7.11
N GLY A 59 1.01 9.75 -7.90
CA GLY A 59 1.99 10.83 -7.88
C GLY A 59 1.64 11.93 -8.87
N HIS A 60 2.28 13.10 -8.72
CA HIS A 60 1.96 14.27 -9.53
C HIS A 60 2.38 14.19 -11.00
N GLY A 61 3.32 13.30 -11.36
CA GLY A 61 3.77 13.14 -12.74
C GLY A 61 4.46 14.36 -13.35
N HIS A 62 5.04 15.25 -12.54
CA HIS A 62 5.64 16.50 -12.98
C HIS A 62 7.02 16.75 -12.34
N ARG A 63 7.94 17.36 -13.10
CA ARG A 63 9.31 17.64 -12.65
C ARG A 63 9.40 18.50 -11.38
N ARG A 64 8.43 19.39 -11.16
CA ARG A 64 8.37 20.20 -9.93
C ARG A 64 8.13 19.38 -8.68
N HIS A 65 7.56 18.19 -8.85
CA HIS A 65 7.26 17.26 -7.78
C HIS A 65 8.23 16.07 -7.81
N PHE A 66 9.53 16.36 -7.87
CA PHE A 66 10.58 15.35 -8.03
C PHE A 66 10.63 14.31 -6.90
N ARG A 67 10.07 14.61 -5.73
CA ARG A 67 9.95 13.67 -4.62
C ARG A 67 8.64 12.85 -4.64
N SER A 68 7.82 13.03 -5.67
CA SER A 68 6.49 12.41 -5.72
C SER A 68 6.53 10.88 -5.72
N ALA A 69 7.52 10.28 -6.38
CA ALA A 69 7.72 8.82 -6.35
C ALA A 69 8.00 8.32 -4.94
N ARG A 70 8.86 9.01 -4.19
CA ARG A 70 9.17 8.69 -2.80
C ARG A 70 7.96 8.93 -1.89
N GLY A 71 7.27 10.05 -2.10
CA GLY A 71 6.06 10.39 -1.37
C GLY A 71 4.95 9.35 -1.52
N SER A 72 4.73 8.85 -2.73
CA SER A 72 3.76 7.79 -3.01
C SER A 72 4.13 6.46 -2.34
N GLN A 73 5.40 6.09 -2.37
CA GLN A 73 5.88 4.88 -1.69
C GLN A 73 5.69 4.96 -0.18
N LEU A 74 6.01 6.12 0.42
CA LEU A 74 5.77 6.36 1.85
C LEU A 74 4.28 6.33 2.18
N ALA A 75 3.44 6.89 1.31
CA ALA A 75 2.00 6.90 1.52
C ALA A 75 1.40 5.49 1.57
N VAL A 76 1.74 4.61 0.64
CA VAL A 76 1.21 3.23 0.65
C VAL A 76 1.77 2.42 1.82
N THR A 77 3.01 2.65 2.21
CA THR A 77 3.61 1.98 3.38
C THR A 77 2.88 2.38 4.65
N VAL A 78 2.74 3.68 4.89
CA VAL A 78 2.05 4.22 6.07
C VAL A 78 0.58 3.78 6.09
N ALA A 79 -0.11 3.81 4.96
CA ALA A 79 -1.49 3.36 4.87
C ALA A 79 -1.65 1.88 5.23
N CYS A 80 -0.76 1.03 4.74
CA CYS A 80 -0.76 -0.39 5.09
C CYS A 80 -0.48 -0.62 6.58
N GLU A 81 0.48 0.10 7.15
CA GLU A 81 0.79 0.01 8.58
C GLU A 81 -0.38 0.45 9.45
N ALA A 82 -0.99 1.59 9.16
CA ALA A 82 -2.14 2.10 9.89
C ALA A 82 -3.35 1.15 9.80
N ALA A 83 -3.63 0.60 8.63
CA ALA A 83 -4.71 -0.36 8.45
C ALA A 83 -4.41 -1.70 9.14
N GLN A 84 -3.16 -2.13 9.17
CA GLN A 84 -2.72 -3.31 9.91
C GLN A 84 -2.91 -3.15 11.42
N GLU A 85 -2.56 -1.99 11.97
CA GLU A 85 -2.77 -1.66 13.37
C GLU A 85 -4.27 -1.62 13.72
N LEU A 86 -5.09 -1.06 12.83
CA LEU A 86 -6.53 -1.09 13.00
C LEU A 86 -7.06 -2.52 13.02
N ALA A 87 -6.62 -3.36 12.08
CA ALA A 87 -7.01 -4.76 12.02
C ALA A 87 -6.63 -5.53 13.28
N ALA A 88 -5.47 -5.25 13.88
CA ALA A 88 -5.02 -5.87 15.12
C ALA A 88 -5.88 -5.50 16.33
N ARG A 89 -6.47 -4.29 16.33
CA ARG A 89 -7.35 -3.82 17.40
C ARG A 89 -8.78 -4.32 17.28
N LEU A 90 -9.20 -4.69 16.07
CA LEU A 90 -10.53 -5.21 15.82
C LEU A 90 -10.54 -6.73 16.06
N ASP A 91 -10.90 -7.15 17.25
CA ASP A 91 -11.08 -8.55 17.59
C ASP A 91 -12.19 -9.18 16.75
N GLY A 92 -11.80 -10.16 15.96
CA GLY A 92 -12.74 -10.98 15.21
C GLY A 92 -13.55 -10.20 14.19
N PHE A 93 -12.97 -9.92 13.03
CA PHE A 93 -13.76 -9.61 11.85
C PHE A 93 -14.73 -10.77 11.61
N GLN A 94 -15.90 -10.65 12.19
CA GLN A 94 -17.04 -11.45 11.78
C GLN A 94 -17.33 -11.01 10.34
N THR A 95 -17.25 -11.92 9.43
CA THR A 95 -17.23 -11.77 7.98
C THR A 95 -18.37 -10.95 7.35
N ALA A 96 -19.26 -10.34 8.11
CA ALA A 96 -20.40 -9.58 7.60
C ALA A 96 -20.65 -8.25 8.32
N ALA A 97 -19.90 -7.90 9.38
CA ALA A 97 -20.09 -6.62 10.04
C ALA A 97 -19.22 -5.55 9.37
N PRO A 98 -19.80 -4.43 8.90
CA PRO A 98 -19.01 -3.30 8.45
C PRO A 98 -18.14 -2.79 9.60
N ILE A 99 -16.90 -2.38 9.28
CA ILE A 99 -16.04 -1.68 10.23
C ILE A 99 -16.79 -0.42 10.69
N GLU A 100 -16.82 -0.17 11.98
CA GLU A 100 -17.50 0.99 12.54
C GLU A 100 -16.98 2.29 11.88
N SER A 101 -17.90 3.17 11.52
CA SER A 101 -17.59 4.44 10.85
C SER A 101 -16.60 5.29 11.63
N GLU A 102 -16.62 5.22 12.96
CA GLU A 102 -15.70 5.94 13.84
C GLU A 102 -14.25 5.42 13.67
N ALA A 103 -14.07 4.10 13.60
CA ALA A 103 -12.76 3.49 13.38
C ALA A 103 -12.19 3.85 12.02
N LEU A 104 -13.01 3.82 10.97
CA LEU A 104 -12.62 4.26 9.63
C LEU A 104 -12.34 5.77 9.58
N GLY A 105 -13.14 6.58 10.27
CA GLY A 105 -12.95 8.03 10.36
C GLY A 105 -11.65 8.43 11.03
N ALA A 106 -11.16 7.65 12.00
CA ALA A 106 -9.88 7.87 12.64
C ALA A 106 -8.67 7.49 11.77
N LEU A 107 -8.87 6.60 10.80
CA LEU A 107 -7.79 6.09 9.95
C LEU A 107 -7.22 7.17 9.03
N VAL A 108 -8.04 8.00 8.44
CA VAL A 108 -7.62 9.06 7.50
C VAL A 108 -6.67 10.08 8.14
N PRO A 109 -7.00 10.71 9.28
CA PRO A 109 -6.07 11.62 9.93
C PRO A 109 -4.81 10.93 10.45
N ALA A 110 -4.87 9.67 10.89
CA ALA A 110 -3.70 8.89 11.27
C ALA A 110 -2.75 8.70 10.08
N ILE A 111 -3.25 8.24 8.95
CA ILE A 111 -2.46 8.07 7.72
C ILE A 111 -1.82 9.40 7.29
N THR A 112 -2.60 10.48 7.27
CA THR A 112 -2.10 11.79 6.85
C THR A 112 -1.00 12.31 7.79
N GLY A 113 -1.17 12.16 9.10
CA GLY A 113 -0.18 12.59 10.08
C GLY A 113 1.12 11.80 10.00
N GLU A 114 1.03 10.49 9.94
CA GLU A 114 2.18 9.59 9.82
C GLU A 114 2.92 9.76 8.49
N TRP A 115 2.19 9.96 7.39
CA TRP A 115 2.79 10.24 6.10
C TRP A 115 3.57 11.55 6.09
N ARG A 116 3.01 12.62 6.67
CA ARG A 116 3.72 13.90 6.79
C ARG A 116 5.01 13.78 7.59
N GLU A 117 4.98 13.01 8.66
CA GLU A 117 6.18 12.76 9.48
C GLU A 117 7.20 11.94 8.70
N ALA A 118 6.79 10.87 8.04
CA ALA A 118 7.66 10.04 7.21
C ALA A 118 8.34 10.87 6.09
N VAL A 119 7.60 11.78 5.45
CA VAL A 119 8.16 12.69 4.45
C VAL A 119 9.18 13.65 5.06
N ARG A 120 8.91 14.21 6.25
CA ARG A 120 9.88 15.08 6.94
C ARG A 120 11.17 14.35 7.27
N GLU A 121 11.06 13.13 7.78
CA GLU A 121 12.22 12.28 8.09
C GLU A 121 13.02 11.93 6.83
N ASP A 122 12.34 11.60 5.74
CA ASP A 122 12.96 11.29 4.46
C ASP A 122 13.71 12.51 3.88
N VAL A 123 13.12 13.70 3.97
CA VAL A 123 13.76 14.95 3.55
C VAL A 123 14.97 15.28 4.41
N ALA A 124 14.91 15.03 5.70
CA ALA A 124 16.02 15.30 6.63
C ALA A 124 17.19 14.33 6.45
N ALA A 125 16.96 13.16 5.87
CA ALA A 125 17.97 12.13 5.62
C ALA A 125 18.77 12.33 4.31
N ASP A 126 18.38 13.26 3.44
CA ASP A 126 19.04 13.55 2.16
C ASP A 126 20.32 14.39 2.32
#